data_aa222c6c0fb09b1cc3ce87702b11334e
#
_entry.id   aa222c6c0fb09b1cc3ce87702b11334e
#
_cell.length_a   1.000
_cell.length_b   1.000
_cell.length_c   1.000
_cell.angle_alpha   90.00
_cell.angle_beta   90.00
_cell.angle_gamma   90.00
#
_symmetry.space_group_name_H-M   'P 1'
#
loop_
_entity.id
_entity.type
_entity.pdbx_description
1 polymer ?
#
loop_
_entity_poly.entity_id
_entity_poly.type
_entity_poly.pdbx_seq_one_letter_code
_entity_poly.pdbx_strand_id
1 'polypeptide(L)'
;MSFKIDKQTLDDLAIFGNNRTKSVYDIFNRTRTRGGAKILEEMFLYPLSDADQINERSDVIRYYRDIEAEFPFRGEIFDTMEFYLGNTDRRTQLMTQDNTLGRKFKNLVGTDTEYTQIHNGIVCCIELLNTLDAFLKNSKADADNKTIAELTANLRGLLGNEKWSW
;
A
#
# COMPACT_ATOMS: atom_id res chain seq x y z
N MET A 1 -5.70 15.97 -19.52
CA MET A 1 -6.71 15.13 -20.22
C MET A 1 -6.37 13.68 -19.96
N SER A 2 -7.32 12.83 -19.54
CA SER A 2 -7.07 11.39 -19.46
C SER A 2 -7.35 10.75 -20.81
N PHE A 3 -6.40 10.01 -21.33
CA PHE A 3 -6.59 9.21 -22.54
C PHE A 3 -7.36 7.95 -22.14
N LYS A 4 -8.48 7.67 -22.77
CA LYS A 4 -9.25 6.45 -22.51
C LYS A 4 -9.07 5.49 -23.68
N ILE A 5 -8.53 4.33 -23.41
CA ILE A 5 -8.36 3.27 -24.41
C ILE A 5 -9.68 2.49 -24.48
N ASP A 6 -10.17 2.20 -25.69
CA ASP A 6 -11.33 1.35 -25.88
C ASP A 6 -10.97 -0.13 -25.68
N LYS A 7 -12.00 -0.94 -25.39
CA LYS A 7 -11.81 -2.37 -25.10
C LYS A 7 -11.21 -3.13 -26.29
N GLN A 8 -11.60 -2.78 -27.50
CA GLN A 8 -11.09 -3.47 -28.69
C GLN A 8 -9.59 -3.28 -28.83
N THR A 9 -9.10 -2.05 -28.64
CA THR A 9 -7.66 -1.75 -28.68
C THR A 9 -6.91 -2.53 -27.59
N LEU A 10 -7.45 -2.64 -26.37
CA LEU A 10 -6.85 -3.44 -25.30
C LEU A 10 -6.75 -4.92 -25.66
N ASP A 11 -7.79 -5.46 -26.29
CA ASP A 11 -7.87 -6.86 -26.71
C ASP A 11 -6.93 -7.13 -27.91
N ASP A 12 -6.92 -6.26 -28.92
CA ASP A 12 -6.09 -6.38 -30.13
C ASP A 12 -4.59 -6.31 -29.82
N LEU A 13 -4.22 -5.47 -28.85
CA LEU A 13 -2.84 -5.35 -28.39
C LEU A 13 -2.48 -6.36 -27.30
N ALA A 14 -3.39 -7.24 -26.90
CA ALA A 14 -3.20 -8.20 -25.80
C ALA A 14 -2.63 -7.55 -24.52
N ILE A 15 -3.12 -6.33 -24.18
CA ILE A 15 -2.67 -5.58 -23.00
C ILE A 15 -2.94 -6.40 -21.74
N PHE A 16 -4.19 -6.89 -21.59
CA PHE A 16 -4.57 -7.80 -20.53
C PHE A 16 -4.84 -9.17 -21.15
N GLY A 17 -4.12 -10.18 -20.70
CA GLY A 17 -4.23 -11.53 -21.25
C GLY A 17 -5.58 -12.17 -20.93
N ASN A 18 -5.86 -13.17 -21.71
CA ASN A 18 -6.85 -14.17 -21.36
C ASN A 18 -6.14 -15.37 -20.71
N ASN A 19 -6.90 -16.29 -20.08
CA ASN A 19 -6.36 -17.46 -19.34
C ASN A 19 -5.42 -18.37 -20.17
N ARG A 20 -5.11 -18.05 -21.41
CA ARG A 20 -4.33 -18.90 -22.34
C ARG A 20 -3.05 -18.24 -22.86
N THR A 21 -2.92 -16.92 -22.76
CA THR A 21 -1.77 -16.19 -23.33
C THR A 21 -1.23 -15.17 -22.33
N LYS A 22 0.10 -15.08 -22.25
CA LYS A 22 0.76 -14.01 -21.51
C LYS A 22 0.42 -12.68 -22.16
N SER A 23 0.09 -11.69 -21.31
CA SER A 23 -0.23 -10.33 -21.73
C SER A 23 0.96 -9.40 -21.58
N VAL A 24 0.85 -8.22 -22.17
CA VAL A 24 1.82 -7.14 -21.93
C VAL A 24 1.87 -6.79 -20.44
N TYR A 25 0.70 -6.69 -19.80
CA TYR A 25 0.60 -6.46 -18.35
C TYR A 25 1.38 -7.50 -17.52
N ASP A 26 1.28 -8.80 -17.85
CA ASP A 26 1.98 -9.88 -17.13
C ASP A 26 3.50 -9.74 -17.19
N ILE A 27 4.03 -9.16 -18.26
CA ILE A 27 5.48 -8.91 -18.40
C ILE A 27 5.93 -7.86 -17.38
N PHE A 28 5.12 -6.83 -17.17
CA PHE A 28 5.44 -5.71 -16.30
C PHE A 28 5.03 -5.97 -14.84
N ASN A 29 4.03 -6.82 -14.59
CA ASN A 29 3.53 -7.05 -13.24
C ASN A 29 4.58 -7.81 -12.38
N ARG A 30 5.30 -7.04 -11.60
CA ARG A 30 6.23 -7.52 -10.54
C ARG A 30 5.79 -7.02 -9.17
N THR A 31 4.54 -6.58 -9.06
CA THR A 31 4.00 -6.04 -7.81
C THR A 31 3.90 -7.14 -6.74
N ARG A 32 4.09 -6.74 -5.49
CA ARG A 32 4.07 -7.66 -4.34
C ARG A 32 2.80 -7.53 -3.49
N THR A 33 1.90 -6.61 -3.86
CA THR A 33 0.65 -6.35 -3.15
C THR A 33 -0.51 -6.26 -4.13
N ARG A 34 -1.71 -6.57 -3.67
CA ARG A 34 -2.95 -6.41 -4.47
C ARG A 34 -3.18 -4.95 -4.86
N GLY A 35 -2.94 -4.02 -3.93
CA GLY A 35 -3.04 -2.58 -4.21
C GLY A 35 -2.05 -2.13 -5.29
N GLY A 36 -0.79 -2.61 -5.23
CA GLY A 36 0.21 -2.32 -6.26
C GLY A 36 -0.19 -2.87 -7.63
N ALA A 37 -0.71 -4.10 -7.68
CA ALA A 37 -1.20 -4.69 -8.94
C ALA A 37 -2.35 -3.87 -9.53
N LYS A 38 -3.29 -3.42 -8.70
CA LYS A 38 -4.40 -2.56 -9.13
C LYS A 38 -3.93 -1.22 -9.70
N ILE A 39 -2.99 -0.57 -9.02
CA ILE A 39 -2.40 0.70 -9.52
C ILE A 39 -1.70 0.47 -10.86
N LEU A 40 -0.94 -0.62 -11.00
CA LEU A 40 -0.31 -0.95 -12.27
C LEU A 40 -1.34 -1.19 -13.37
N GLU A 41 -2.43 -1.90 -13.09
CA GLU A 41 -3.55 -2.09 -14.03
C GLU A 41 -4.14 -0.74 -14.47
N GLU A 42 -4.39 0.16 -13.52
CA GLU A 42 -4.89 1.51 -13.81
C GLU A 42 -3.92 2.31 -14.70
N MET A 43 -2.61 2.14 -14.55
CA MET A 43 -1.61 2.78 -15.42
C MET A 43 -1.73 2.33 -16.88
N PHE A 44 -2.10 1.08 -17.13
CA PHE A 44 -2.35 0.56 -18.49
C PHE A 44 -3.71 0.99 -19.05
N LEU A 45 -4.74 1.05 -18.18
CA LEU A 45 -6.09 1.48 -18.60
C LEU A 45 -6.17 2.98 -18.87
N TYR A 46 -5.40 3.78 -18.13
CA TYR A 46 -5.45 5.24 -18.17
C TYR A 46 -4.03 5.83 -18.34
N PRO A 47 -3.42 5.67 -19.53
CA PRO A 47 -2.09 6.18 -19.77
C PRO A 47 -2.06 7.71 -19.69
N LEU A 48 -0.96 8.23 -19.19
CA LEU A 48 -0.73 9.66 -19.12
C LEU A 48 -0.49 10.21 -20.53
N SER A 49 -0.97 11.43 -20.78
CA SER A 49 -0.78 12.16 -22.03
C SER A 49 0.02 13.46 -21.85
N ASP A 50 0.34 13.81 -20.60
CA ASP A 50 1.13 14.98 -20.26
C ASP A 50 2.60 14.61 -20.10
N ALA A 51 3.48 15.33 -20.78
CA ALA A 51 4.90 15.00 -20.83
C ALA A 51 5.59 15.14 -19.45
N ASP A 52 5.20 16.15 -18.67
CA ASP A 52 5.80 16.39 -17.37
C ASP A 52 5.43 15.27 -16.38
N GLN A 53 4.17 14.85 -16.37
CA GLN A 53 3.70 13.72 -15.55
C GLN A 53 4.33 12.40 -15.97
N ILE A 54 4.55 12.16 -17.27
CA ILE A 54 5.23 10.96 -17.77
C ILE A 54 6.68 10.95 -17.30
N ASN A 55 7.37 12.08 -17.43
CA ASN A 55 8.77 12.22 -17.02
C ASN A 55 8.89 12.05 -15.50
N GLU A 56 8.05 12.71 -14.72
CA GLU A 56 8.03 12.60 -13.26
C GLU A 56 7.87 11.13 -12.81
N ARG A 57 6.91 10.39 -13.39
CA ARG A 57 6.73 8.96 -13.11
C ARG A 57 7.97 8.14 -13.48
N SER A 58 8.56 8.44 -14.64
CA SER A 58 9.77 7.75 -15.11
C SER A 58 10.96 8.02 -14.20
N ASP A 59 11.09 9.24 -13.69
CA ASP A 59 12.16 9.62 -12.78
C ASP A 59 12.02 8.95 -11.41
N VAL A 60 10.79 8.78 -10.89
CA VAL A 60 10.53 8.01 -9.67
C VAL A 60 10.94 6.54 -9.86
N ILE A 61 10.56 5.92 -10.98
CA ILE A 61 10.92 4.52 -11.28
C ILE A 61 12.43 4.37 -11.41
N ARG A 62 13.08 5.31 -12.11
CA ARG A 62 14.53 5.33 -12.29
C ARG A 62 15.26 5.46 -10.96
N TYR A 63 14.80 6.36 -10.09
CA TYR A 63 15.35 6.54 -8.75
C TYR A 63 15.37 5.23 -7.96
N TYR A 64 14.22 4.54 -7.84
CA TYR A 64 14.16 3.28 -7.08
C TYR A 64 14.98 2.16 -7.73
N ARG A 65 15.09 2.12 -9.05
CA ARG A 65 15.98 1.19 -9.77
C ARG A 65 17.44 1.46 -9.43
N ASP A 66 17.87 2.73 -9.47
CA ASP A 66 19.27 3.13 -9.34
C ASP A 66 19.80 2.94 -7.91
N ILE A 67 18.94 3.06 -6.90
CA ILE A 67 19.29 2.73 -5.51
C ILE A 67 19.06 1.25 -5.18
N GLU A 68 18.65 0.44 -6.16
CA GLU A 68 18.34 -0.98 -5.98
C GLU A 68 17.41 -1.25 -4.77
N ALA A 69 16.41 -0.40 -4.59
CA ALA A 69 15.52 -0.45 -3.43
C ALA A 69 14.72 -1.74 -3.40
N GLU A 70 14.85 -2.48 -2.31
CA GLU A 70 13.97 -3.60 -2.05
C GLU A 70 12.66 -3.14 -1.42
N PHE A 71 11.55 -3.77 -1.82
CA PHE A 71 10.25 -3.53 -1.21
C PHE A 71 10.25 -4.11 0.22
N PRO A 72 10.13 -3.26 1.26
CA PRO A 72 10.43 -3.68 2.63
C PRO A 72 9.31 -4.47 3.31
N PHE A 73 8.12 -4.53 2.70
CA PHE A 73 6.94 -5.11 3.32
C PHE A 73 6.64 -6.51 2.81
N ARG A 74 6.08 -7.36 3.68
CA ARG A 74 5.45 -8.61 3.29
C ARG A 74 4.03 -8.32 2.76
N GLY A 75 3.68 -8.90 1.62
CA GLY A 75 2.37 -8.64 0.97
C GLY A 75 1.17 -8.95 1.87
N GLU A 76 1.27 -10.01 2.68
CA GLU A 76 0.20 -10.50 3.53
C GLU A 76 -0.22 -9.52 4.64
N ILE A 77 0.69 -8.64 5.08
CA ILE A 77 0.34 -7.66 6.13
C ILE A 77 -0.73 -6.67 5.64
N PHE A 78 -0.71 -6.31 4.36
CA PHE A 78 -1.69 -5.39 3.79
C PHE A 78 -3.08 -6.03 3.77
N ASP A 79 -3.18 -7.30 3.40
CA ASP A 79 -4.45 -8.02 3.36
C ASP A 79 -5.06 -8.17 4.77
N THR A 80 -4.22 -8.51 5.75
CA THR A 80 -4.64 -8.63 7.15
C THR A 80 -5.09 -7.29 7.71
N MET A 81 -4.35 -6.22 7.40
CA MET A 81 -4.67 -4.86 7.81
C MET A 81 -5.97 -4.36 7.17
N GLU A 82 -6.13 -4.54 5.84
CA GLU A 82 -7.34 -4.16 5.11
C GLU A 82 -8.57 -4.86 5.69
N PHE A 83 -8.47 -6.15 5.98
CA PHE A 83 -9.53 -6.90 6.64
C PHE A 83 -9.87 -6.33 8.03
N TYR A 84 -8.85 -6.04 8.85
CA TYR A 84 -9.04 -5.47 10.19
C TYR A 84 -9.66 -4.07 10.13
N LEU A 85 -9.14 -3.17 9.31
CA LEU A 85 -9.61 -1.80 9.18
C LEU A 85 -10.98 -1.70 8.50
N GLY A 86 -11.29 -2.65 7.60
CA GLY A 86 -12.59 -2.79 6.95
C GLY A 86 -13.68 -3.36 7.85
N ASN A 87 -13.33 -3.86 9.04
CA ASN A 87 -14.29 -4.40 9.98
C ASN A 87 -15.15 -3.27 10.59
N THR A 88 -16.44 -3.28 10.25
CA THR A 88 -17.42 -2.28 10.71
C THR A 88 -18.17 -2.71 11.97
N ASP A 89 -17.90 -3.88 12.53
CA ASP A 89 -18.55 -4.33 13.75
C ASP A 89 -18.12 -3.48 14.95
N ARG A 90 -19.06 -2.72 15.48
CA ARG A 90 -18.82 -1.83 16.65
C ARG A 90 -18.33 -2.57 17.89
N ARG A 91 -18.59 -3.89 18.00
CA ARG A 91 -18.13 -4.70 19.13
C ARG A 91 -16.61 -4.91 19.09
N THR A 92 -16.02 -4.82 17.92
CA THR A 92 -14.58 -5.03 17.69
C THR A 92 -13.79 -3.72 17.67
N GLN A 93 -14.47 -2.56 17.71
CA GLN A 93 -13.80 -1.26 17.76
C GLN A 93 -13.28 -1.00 19.17
N LEU A 94 -11.98 -0.73 19.30
CA LEU A 94 -11.36 -0.30 20.54
C LEU A 94 -11.90 1.10 20.88
N MET A 95 -12.74 1.21 21.92
CA MET A 95 -13.18 2.49 22.40
C MET A 95 -12.09 3.11 23.27
N THR A 96 -11.65 4.31 22.91
CA THR A 96 -10.54 5.06 23.54
C THR A 96 -10.86 5.58 24.96
N GLN A 97 -12.02 5.28 25.52
CA GLN A 97 -12.50 6.04 26.71
C GLN A 97 -12.56 5.29 28.04
N ASP A 98 -12.12 4.05 28.17
CA ASP A 98 -12.11 3.41 29.48
C ASP A 98 -10.87 2.51 29.71
N ASN A 99 -10.15 2.81 30.80
CA ASN A 99 -9.01 2.08 31.36
C ASN A 99 -9.30 0.62 31.79
N THR A 100 -10.24 -0.05 31.17
CA THR A 100 -10.65 -1.42 31.47
C THR A 100 -10.50 -2.36 30.28
N LEU A 101 -9.45 -2.16 29.47
CA LEU A 101 -9.12 -3.02 28.31
C LEU A 101 -9.16 -4.51 28.70
N GLY A 102 -8.57 -4.88 29.81
CA GLY A 102 -8.56 -6.28 30.25
C GLY A 102 -9.92 -6.86 30.66
N ARG A 103 -10.87 -6.05 31.10
CA ARG A 103 -12.24 -6.49 31.49
C ARG A 103 -13.17 -6.60 30.30
N LYS A 104 -13.07 -5.67 29.33
CA LYS A 104 -13.90 -5.69 28.10
C LYS A 104 -13.45 -6.80 27.16
N PHE A 105 -12.17 -7.08 27.07
CA PHE A 105 -11.65 -8.22 26.29
C PHE A 105 -12.18 -9.57 26.82
N LYS A 106 -12.33 -9.74 28.13
CA LYS A 106 -12.86 -10.97 28.72
C LYS A 106 -14.35 -11.20 28.43
N ASN A 107 -15.12 -10.15 28.16
CA ASN A 107 -16.55 -10.23 27.81
C ASN A 107 -16.81 -10.23 26.30
N LEU A 108 -15.80 -9.95 25.47
CA LEU A 108 -15.80 -10.00 24.01
C LEU A 108 -15.44 -11.40 23.47
N VAL A 109 -15.27 -12.39 24.34
CA VAL A 109 -15.00 -13.77 23.95
C VAL A 109 -16.26 -14.39 23.33
N GLY A 110 -16.54 -13.93 22.12
CA GLY A 110 -17.45 -14.59 21.17
C GLY A 110 -16.64 -15.45 20.25
N THR A 111 -15.71 -15.99 20.21
CA THR A 111 -14.89 -17.01 19.54
C THR A 111 -13.40 -16.62 19.55
N ASP A 112 -12.53 -17.56 19.81
CA ASP A 112 -11.06 -17.42 19.72
C ASP A 112 -10.62 -16.82 18.38
N THR A 113 -11.43 -17.00 17.34
CA THR A 113 -11.19 -16.54 15.98
C THR A 113 -11.27 -15.01 15.84
N GLU A 114 -12.31 -14.38 16.41
CA GLU A 114 -12.47 -12.91 16.32
C GLU A 114 -11.35 -12.17 17.06
N TYR A 115 -11.02 -12.66 18.25
CA TYR A 115 -9.89 -12.12 19.00
C TYR A 115 -8.58 -12.22 18.23
N THR A 116 -8.31 -13.37 17.64
CA THR A 116 -7.10 -13.62 16.86
C THR A 116 -7.03 -12.69 15.63
N GLN A 117 -8.15 -12.46 14.97
CA GLN A 117 -8.22 -11.56 13.81
C GLN A 117 -7.91 -10.11 14.19
N ILE A 118 -8.51 -9.60 15.28
CA ILE A 118 -8.25 -8.24 15.79
C ILE A 118 -6.78 -8.11 16.21
N HIS A 119 -6.30 -9.05 16.99
CA HIS A 119 -4.91 -9.06 17.46
C HIS A 119 -3.93 -9.04 16.28
N ASN A 120 -4.12 -9.93 15.30
CA ASN A 120 -3.25 -9.99 14.12
C ASN A 120 -3.33 -8.70 13.30
N GLY A 121 -4.52 -8.10 13.15
CA GLY A 121 -4.70 -6.82 12.47
C GLY A 121 -3.91 -5.70 13.13
N ILE A 122 -3.97 -5.60 14.46
CA ILE A 122 -3.21 -4.59 15.23
C ILE A 122 -1.70 -4.83 15.07
N VAL A 123 -1.24 -6.07 15.22
CA VAL A 123 0.17 -6.43 15.06
C VAL A 123 0.67 -6.07 13.66
N CYS A 124 -0.11 -6.34 12.61
CA CYS A 124 0.24 -5.96 11.24
C CYS A 124 0.32 -4.44 11.07
N CYS A 125 -0.57 -3.67 11.68
CA CYS A 125 -0.50 -2.20 11.65
C CYS A 125 0.79 -1.68 12.30
N ILE A 126 1.16 -2.22 13.46
CA ILE A 126 2.40 -1.85 14.16
C ILE A 126 3.62 -2.25 13.34
N GLU A 127 3.63 -3.45 12.77
CA GLU A 127 4.72 -3.94 11.90
C GLU A 127 4.90 -3.02 10.69
N LEU A 128 3.80 -2.62 10.04
CA LEU A 128 3.84 -1.70 8.91
C LEU A 128 4.46 -0.35 9.29
N LEU A 129 4.01 0.26 10.40
CA LEU A 129 4.53 1.56 10.84
C LEU A 129 6.01 1.50 11.18
N ASN A 130 6.45 0.46 11.89
CA ASN A 130 7.85 0.27 12.25
C ASN A 130 8.73 0.03 11.01
N THR A 131 8.25 -0.79 10.07
CA THR A 131 8.95 -1.08 8.82
C THR A 131 9.05 0.17 7.95
N LEU A 132 7.98 0.97 7.88
CA LEU A 132 7.96 2.24 7.14
C LEU A 132 8.95 3.24 7.76
N ASP A 133 8.96 3.40 9.08
CA ASP A 133 9.88 4.28 9.78
C ASP A 133 11.35 3.87 9.52
N ALA A 134 11.66 2.57 9.62
CA ALA A 134 12.98 2.05 9.32
C ALA A 134 13.38 2.28 7.85
N PHE A 135 12.46 2.04 6.91
CA PHE A 135 12.68 2.29 5.49
C PHE A 135 12.97 3.76 5.20
N LEU A 136 12.18 4.68 5.79
CA LEU A 136 12.36 6.12 5.61
C LEU A 136 13.67 6.64 6.24
N LYS A 137 14.12 6.05 7.37
CA LYS A 137 15.41 6.38 7.99
C LYS A 137 16.59 5.94 7.13
N ASN A 138 16.46 4.78 6.49
CA ASN A 138 17.51 4.22 5.65
C ASN A 138 17.48 4.78 4.21
N SER A 139 16.34 5.28 3.77
CA SER A 139 16.22 5.97 2.48
C SER A 139 17.01 7.27 2.57
N LYS A 140 18.11 7.34 1.84
CA LYS A 140 18.73 8.62 1.54
C LYS A 140 17.72 9.40 0.71
N ALA A 141 17.01 10.34 1.35
CA ALA A 141 16.16 11.28 0.63
C ALA A 141 17.11 12.15 -0.20
N ASP A 142 17.49 11.64 -1.37
CA ASP A 142 18.32 12.40 -2.29
C ASP A 142 17.51 13.61 -2.75
N ALA A 143 18.09 14.78 -2.54
CA ALA A 143 17.54 16.07 -2.93
C ALA A 143 17.31 16.17 -4.46
N ASP A 144 17.76 15.19 -5.22
CA ASP A 144 17.72 15.19 -6.68
C ASP A 144 16.35 14.78 -7.26
N ASN A 145 15.48 14.12 -6.47
CA ASN A 145 14.11 13.82 -6.92
C ASN A 145 13.08 14.50 -6.01
N LYS A 146 12.51 15.60 -6.49
CA LYS A 146 11.55 16.43 -5.76
C LYS A 146 10.35 15.65 -5.27
N THR A 147 9.77 14.79 -6.12
CA THR A 147 8.58 13.98 -5.78
C THR A 147 8.87 13.00 -4.65
N ILE A 148 10.03 12.33 -4.69
CA ILE A 148 10.46 11.42 -3.61
C ILE A 148 10.71 12.20 -2.32
N ALA A 149 11.35 13.35 -2.40
CA ALA A 149 11.61 14.20 -1.24
C ALA A 149 10.31 14.68 -0.57
N GLU A 150 9.33 15.13 -1.35
CA GLU A 150 8.01 15.54 -0.85
C GLU A 150 7.23 14.37 -0.22
N LEU A 151 7.19 13.20 -0.87
CA LEU A 151 6.54 12.00 -0.33
C LEU A 151 7.18 11.56 0.99
N THR A 152 8.52 11.55 1.04
CA THR A 152 9.28 11.18 2.24
C THR A 152 9.01 12.17 3.39
N ALA A 153 8.98 13.46 3.11
CA ALA A 153 8.67 14.48 4.11
C ALA A 153 7.25 14.34 4.65
N ASN A 154 6.27 14.09 3.79
CA ASN A 154 4.89 13.87 4.18
C ASN A 154 4.74 12.62 5.08
N LEU A 155 5.37 11.50 4.71
CA LEU A 155 5.33 10.28 5.50
C LEU A 155 6.03 10.44 6.86
N ARG A 156 7.18 11.12 6.90
CA ARG A 156 7.85 11.45 8.17
C ARG A 156 6.99 12.36 9.06
N GLY A 157 6.30 13.33 8.46
CA GLY A 157 5.36 14.19 9.18
C GLY A 157 4.20 13.42 9.79
N LEU A 158 3.68 12.41 9.09
CA LEU A 158 2.63 11.53 9.60
C LEU A 158 3.13 10.66 10.75
N LEU A 159 4.33 10.05 10.63
CA LEU A 159 4.92 9.19 11.67
C LEU A 159 5.37 9.97 12.89
N GLY A 160 5.85 11.20 12.73
CA GLY A 160 6.30 12.07 13.81
C GLY A 160 5.19 12.81 14.56
N ASN A 161 3.92 12.57 14.23
CA ASN A 161 2.80 13.18 14.91
C ASN A 161 2.71 12.61 16.35
N GLU A 162 2.68 13.50 17.37
CA GLU A 162 2.60 13.13 18.80
C GLU A 162 1.46 12.18 19.16
N LYS A 163 0.41 12.13 18.32
CA LYS A 163 -0.70 11.17 18.48
C LYS A 163 -0.28 9.70 18.38
N TRP A 164 0.90 9.41 17.86
CA TRP A 164 1.44 8.05 17.67
C TRP A 164 2.63 7.75 18.57
N SER A 165 3.00 8.68 19.47
CA SER A 165 4.01 8.41 20.50
C SER A 165 3.42 7.48 21.56
N TRP A 166 3.89 6.23 21.56
CA TRP A 166 3.56 5.18 22.53
C TRP A 166 4.59 5.19 23.65
#